data_00c867d0fa851a446e5ee910a73d0246
#
_entry.id   00c867d0fa851a446e5ee910a73d0246
#
_cell.length_a   1.000
_cell.length_b   1.000
_cell.length_c   1.000
_cell.angle_alpha   90.00
_cell.angle_beta   90.00
_cell.angle_gamma   90.00
#
_symmetry.space_group_name_H-M   'P 1'
#
loop_
_entity.id
_entity.type
_entity.pdbx_description
1 polymer ?
#
loop_
_entity_poly.entity_id
_entity_poly.type
_entity_poly.pdbx_seq_one_letter_code
_entity_poly.pdbx_strand_id
1 'polypeptide(L)'
;MKFKTLNGKEKLIKNSKNFLINWKAKSRSKVQWRVKQFLFSYWKHDIVFEELRVAGTRLSLDFYNANKKIAVEVQGKQHQTYNPHFHGNNRQNWLLQLKRDDLKLNFCLTNDIELVEIYESDILSKEFFERIVL
;
A
#
# COMPACT_ATOMS: atom_id res chain seq x y z
N MET A 1 4.44 -11.40 -13.36
CA MET A 1 5.13 -10.62 -12.31
C MET A 1 5.57 -11.56 -11.20
N LYS A 2 6.85 -11.60 -10.91
CA LYS A 2 7.40 -12.49 -9.90
C LYS A 2 7.84 -11.72 -8.67
N PHE A 3 7.53 -12.26 -7.49
CA PHE A 3 7.97 -11.72 -6.22
C PHE A 3 8.54 -12.83 -5.35
N LYS A 4 9.40 -12.45 -4.42
CA LYS A 4 9.83 -13.36 -3.36
C LYS A 4 8.80 -13.35 -2.25
N THR A 5 8.37 -14.53 -1.81
CA THR A 5 7.49 -14.66 -0.65
C THR A 5 8.27 -14.40 0.63
N LEU A 6 7.56 -14.36 1.76
CA LEU A 6 8.17 -14.14 3.07
C LEU A 6 9.17 -15.24 3.45
N ASN A 7 9.06 -16.44 2.87
CA ASN A 7 10.04 -17.52 3.08
C ASN A 7 11.18 -17.49 2.07
N GLY A 8 11.27 -16.46 1.22
CA GLY A 8 12.33 -16.33 0.22
C GLY A 8 12.12 -17.09 -1.07
N LYS A 9 10.99 -17.77 -1.24
CA LYS A 9 10.66 -18.49 -2.48
C LYS A 9 10.06 -17.55 -3.50
N GLU A 10 10.41 -17.73 -4.77
CA GLU A 10 9.80 -16.95 -5.85
C GLU A 10 8.38 -17.43 -6.12
N LYS A 11 7.47 -16.49 -6.34
CA LYS A 11 6.09 -16.79 -6.70
C LYS A 11 5.61 -15.84 -7.79
N LEU A 12 4.99 -16.42 -8.82
CA LEU A 12 4.39 -15.66 -9.92
C LEU A 12 2.97 -15.24 -9.55
N ILE A 13 2.67 -13.96 -9.70
CA ILE A 13 1.28 -13.49 -9.63
C ILE A 13 0.68 -13.64 -11.03
N LYS A 14 -0.13 -14.69 -11.20
CA LYS A 14 -0.64 -15.09 -12.52
C LYS A 14 -1.60 -14.07 -13.14
N ASN A 15 -2.40 -13.42 -12.32
CA ASN A 15 -3.45 -12.51 -12.78
C ASN A 15 -3.12 -11.05 -12.47
N SER A 16 -1.85 -10.65 -12.61
CA SER A 16 -1.42 -9.29 -12.29
C SER A 16 -2.20 -8.23 -13.08
N LYS A 17 -2.63 -8.53 -14.29
CA LYS A 17 -3.44 -7.60 -15.11
C LYS A 17 -4.73 -7.18 -14.43
N ASN A 18 -5.32 -8.05 -13.59
CA ASN A 18 -6.55 -7.74 -12.87
C ASN A 18 -6.35 -6.66 -11.80
N PHE A 19 -5.10 -6.39 -11.42
CA PHE A 19 -4.77 -5.39 -10.42
C PHE A 19 -4.23 -4.10 -11.02
N LEU A 20 -4.11 -4.00 -12.35
CA LEU A 20 -3.70 -2.76 -13.00
C LEU A 20 -4.66 -1.64 -12.60
N ILE A 21 -4.10 -0.50 -12.22
CA ILE A 21 -4.89 0.62 -11.74
C ILE A 21 -5.81 1.17 -12.85
N ASN A 22 -7.05 1.46 -12.48
CA ASN A 22 -7.95 2.26 -13.30
C ASN A 22 -8.03 3.65 -12.65
N TRP A 23 -7.31 4.59 -13.20
CA TRP A 23 -7.20 5.94 -12.64
C TRP A 23 -8.55 6.67 -12.52
N LYS A 24 -9.53 6.29 -13.32
CA LYS A 24 -10.85 6.91 -13.33
C LYS A 24 -11.82 6.31 -12.32
N ALA A 25 -11.56 5.10 -11.86
CA ALA A 25 -12.43 4.42 -10.91
C ALA A 25 -12.13 4.87 -9.48
N LYS A 26 -13.17 5.08 -8.69
CA LYS A 26 -13.01 5.46 -7.29
C LYS A 26 -12.38 4.32 -6.50
N SER A 27 -11.56 4.68 -5.53
CA SER A 27 -10.93 3.73 -4.63
C SER A 27 -11.88 3.33 -3.48
N ARG A 28 -11.47 2.31 -2.71
CA ARG A 28 -12.24 1.74 -1.63
C ARG A 28 -12.60 2.76 -0.54
N SER A 29 -11.71 3.71 -0.25
CA SER A 29 -11.96 4.76 0.74
C SER A 29 -11.76 6.15 0.14
N LYS A 30 -12.34 7.17 0.81
CA LYS A 30 -12.18 8.56 0.38
C LYS A 30 -10.74 9.01 0.44
N VAL A 31 -10.00 8.60 1.46
CA VAL A 31 -8.58 8.97 1.61
C VAL A 31 -7.76 8.33 0.50
N GLN A 32 -7.98 7.05 0.22
CA GLN A 32 -7.28 6.35 -0.86
C GLN A 32 -7.59 6.99 -2.22
N TRP A 33 -8.83 7.37 -2.46
CA TRP A 33 -9.23 8.06 -3.69
C TRP A 33 -8.51 9.40 -3.83
N ARG A 34 -8.38 10.15 -2.75
CA ARG A 34 -7.67 11.43 -2.75
C ARG A 34 -6.19 11.24 -3.08
N VAL A 35 -5.55 10.24 -2.46
CA VAL A 35 -4.15 9.90 -2.75
C VAL A 35 -3.99 9.50 -4.21
N LYS A 36 -4.91 8.68 -4.73
CA LYS A 36 -4.90 8.24 -6.12
C LYS A 36 -4.91 9.41 -7.10
N GLN A 37 -5.74 10.42 -6.83
CA GLN A 37 -5.82 11.62 -7.68
C GLN A 37 -4.49 12.39 -7.71
N PHE A 38 -3.79 12.48 -6.57
CA PHE A 38 -2.47 13.09 -6.54
C PHE A 38 -1.43 12.23 -7.28
N LEU A 39 -1.43 10.93 -7.07
CA LEU A 39 -0.48 10.03 -7.72
C LEU A 39 -0.62 10.04 -9.24
N PHE A 40 -1.81 10.27 -9.76
CA PHE A 40 -2.05 10.30 -11.20
C PHE A 40 -1.11 11.27 -11.92
N SER A 41 -0.89 12.46 -11.36
CA SER A 41 -0.04 13.47 -11.97
C SER A 41 1.41 13.01 -12.14
N TYR A 42 1.87 12.13 -11.25
CA TYR A 42 3.26 11.65 -11.24
C TYR A 42 3.43 10.28 -11.87
N TRP A 43 2.41 9.44 -11.82
CA TRP A 43 2.51 8.02 -12.16
C TRP A 43 1.67 7.60 -13.36
N LYS A 44 1.01 8.50 -14.03
CA LYS A 44 0.08 8.17 -15.12
C LYS A 44 0.71 7.38 -16.28
N HIS A 45 2.01 7.51 -16.47
CA HIS A 45 2.74 6.80 -17.53
C HIS A 45 3.48 5.56 -17.04
N ASP A 46 3.42 5.27 -15.75
CA ASP A 46 4.07 4.12 -15.16
C ASP A 46 3.13 2.93 -15.08
N ILE A 47 3.71 1.75 -14.89
CA ILE A 47 2.93 0.54 -14.61
C ILE A 47 2.62 0.54 -13.11
N VAL A 48 1.35 0.81 -12.78
CA VAL A 48 0.88 0.93 -11.41
C VAL A 48 -0.24 -0.06 -11.16
N PHE A 49 -0.24 -0.65 -9.98
CA PHE A 49 -1.28 -1.57 -9.53
C PHE A 49 -1.98 -0.99 -8.31
N GLU A 50 -3.26 -1.26 -8.21
CA GLU A 50 -4.06 -0.91 -7.02
C GLU A 50 -4.60 -2.19 -6.40
N GLU A 51 -4.51 -2.29 -5.07
CA GLU A 51 -4.94 -3.48 -4.33
C GLU A 51 -4.19 -4.73 -4.80
N LEU A 52 -2.89 -4.60 -5.09
CA LEU A 52 -2.07 -5.72 -5.54
C LEU A 52 -1.85 -6.72 -4.41
N ARG A 53 -2.16 -7.97 -4.68
CA ARG A 53 -2.01 -9.04 -3.70
C ARG A 53 -0.54 -9.25 -3.33
N VAL A 54 -0.24 -9.26 -2.03
CA VAL A 54 1.08 -9.63 -1.53
C VAL A 54 1.29 -11.12 -1.74
N ALA A 55 2.34 -11.48 -2.50
CA ALA A 55 2.58 -12.87 -2.91
C ALA A 55 2.66 -13.80 -1.70
N GLY A 56 1.87 -14.88 -1.74
CA GLY A 56 1.83 -15.87 -0.68
C GLY A 56 0.92 -15.53 0.50
N THR A 57 0.19 -14.41 0.43
CA THR A 57 -0.72 -14.00 1.50
C THR A 57 -2.06 -13.55 0.93
N ARG A 58 -3.01 -13.22 1.82
CA ARG A 58 -4.29 -12.59 1.44
C ARG A 58 -4.24 -11.07 1.56
N LEU A 59 -3.09 -10.52 1.95
CA LEU A 59 -2.93 -9.08 2.09
C LEU A 59 -2.72 -8.43 0.72
N SER A 60 -2.99 -7.13 0.63
CA SER A 60 -2.77 -6.37 -0.59
C SER A 60 -2.05 -5.06 -0.30
N LEU A 61 -1.34 -4.55 -1.30
CA LEU A 61 -0.75 -3.22 -1.27
C LEU A 61 -1.73 -2.25 -1.91
N ASP A 62 -1.98 -1.10 -1.29
CA ASP A 62 -2.95 -0.13 -1.83
C ASP A 62 -2.54 0.36 -3.21
N PHE A 63 -1.29 0.79 -3.37
CA PHE A 63 -0.72 1.18 -4.66
C PHE A 63 0.69 0.62 -4.78
N TYR A 64 1.04 0.13 -5.96
CA TYR A 64 2.40 -0.31 -6.25
C TYR A 64 2.83 0.17 -7.62
N ASN A 65 3.92 0.95 -7.67
CA ASN A 65 4.53 1.40 -8.91
C ASN A 65 5.67 0.44 -9.26
N ALA A 66 5.49 -0.35 -10.32
CA ALA A 66 6.46 -1.37 -10.72
C ALA A 66 7.71 -0.75 -11.37
N ASN A 67 7.59 0.41 -11.99
CA ASN A 67 8.74 1.09 -12.61
C ASN A 67 9.70 1.63 -11.56
N LYS A 68 9.16 2.21 -10.50
CA LYS A 68 9.95 2.84 -9.43
C LYS A 68 10.20 1.92 -8.24
N LYS A 69 9.49 0.80 -8.17
CA LYS A 69 9.50 -0.12 -7.02
C LYS A 69 9.13 0.60 -5.72
N ILE A 70 8.06 1.37 -5.78
CA ILE A 70 7.51 2.09 -4.63
C ILE A 70 6.10 1.58 -4.37
N ALA A 71 5.83 1.16 -3.13
CA ALA A 71 4.50 0.82 -2.66
C ALA A 71 4.00 1.95 -1.76
N VAL A 72 2.75 2.36 -1.96
CA VAL A 72 2.10 3.36 -1.12
C VAL A 72 0.96 2.69 -0.36
N GLU A 73 1.00 2.80 0.96
CA GLU A 73 -0.07 2.34 1.84
C GLU A 73 -0.78 3.54 2.44
N VAL A 74 -2.09 3.56 2.30
CA VAL A 74 -2.91 4.66 2.83
C VAL A 74 -3.46 4.23 4.18
N GLN A 75 -3.09 4.96 5.21
CA GLN A 75 -3.53 4.70 6.58
C GLN A 75 -4.61 5.71 6.94
N GLY A 76 -5.74 5.24 7.45
CA GLY A 76 -6.82 6.12 7.87
C GLY A 76 -6.40 6.95 9.06
N LYS A 77 -6.33 6.32 10.21
CA LYS A 77 -5.88 6.96 11.44
C LYS A 77 -4.69 6.20 12.00
N GLN A 78 -3.89 6.87 12.82
CA GLN A 78 -2.75 6.22 13.42
C GLN A 78 -3.20 5.06 14.30
N HIS A 79 -2.59 3.89 14.07
CA HIS A 79 -2.90 2.69 14.83
C HIS A 79 -1.66 2.07 15.48
N GLN A 80 -0.54 2.79 15.55
CA GLN A 80 0.68 2.33 16.22
C GLN A 80 0.49 2.23 17.73
N THR A 81 -0.48 2.99 18.28
CA THR A 81 -0.82 2.95 19.69
C THR A 81 -2.22 2.39 19.85
N TYR A 82 -2.39 1.49 20.83
CA TYR A 82 -3.71 0.93 21.12
C TYR A 82 -4.68 2.05 21.50
N ASN A 83 -5.83 2.11 20.82
CA ASN A 83 -6.87 3.07 21.11
C ASN A 83 -8.23 2.35 20.99
N PRO A 84 -8.99 2.22 22.10
CA PRO A 84 -10.26 1.51 22.08
C PRO A 84 -11.27 2.05 21.07
N HIS A 85 -11.30 3.35 20.84
CA HIS A 85 -12.22 3.96 19.87
C HIS A 85 -11.95 3.50 18.44
N PHE A 86 -10.68 3.37 18.07
CA PHE A 86 -10.29 2.97 16.72
C PHE A 86 -10.28 1.45 16.53
N HIS A 87 -10.10 0.72 17.63
CA HIS A 87 -9.94 -0.73 17.58
C HIS A 87 -11.14 -1.47 18.20
N GLY A 88 -12.29 -0.78 18.39
CA GLY A 88 -13.51 -1.38 18.87
C GLY A 88 -13.40 -2.00 20.26
N ASN A 89 -12.57 -1.41 21.15
CA ASN A 89 -12.24 -1.95 22.47
C ASN A 89 -11.62 -3.35 22.42
N ASN A 90 -11.01 -3.72 21.26
CA ASN A 90 -10.46 -5.05 21.08
C ASN A 90 -8.95 -4.98 20.82
N ARG A 91 -8.18 -5.33 21.85
CA ARG A 91 -6.73 -5.34 21.78
C ARG A 91 -6.21 -6.37 20.76
N GLN A 92 -6.92 -7.48 20.57
CA GLN A 92 -6.52 -8.50 19.59
C GLN A 92 -6.60 -7.94 18.17
N ASN A 93 -7.62 -7.14 17.86
CA ASN A 93 -7.72 -6.50 16.55
C ASN A 93 -6.55 -5.56 16.28
N TRP A 94 -6.13 -4.82 17.29
CA TRP A 94 -4.96 -3.96 17.19
C TRP A 94 -3.69 -4.76 16.92
N LEU A 95 -3.47 -5.85 17.66
CA LEU A 95 -2.30 -6.72 17.48
C LEU A 95 -2.29 -7.39 16.11
N LEU A 96 -3.45 -7.84 15.60
CA LEU A 96 -3.57 -8.41 14.26
C LEU A 96 -3.22 -7.38 13.18
N GLN A 97 -3.63 -6.13 13.38
CA GLN A 97 -3.31 -5.05 12.44
C GLN A 97 -1.81 -4.79 12.41
N LEU A 98 -1.15 -4.72 13.57
CA LEU A 98 0.30 -4.57 13.63
C LEU A 98 1.02 -5.72 12.91
N LYS A 99 0.53 -6.93 13.06
CA LYS A 99 1.10 -8.10 12.39
C LYS A 99 0.97 -7.99 10.87
N ARG A 100 -0.18 -7.54 10.37
CA ARG A 100 -0.38 -7.34 8.93
C ARG A 100 0.59 -6.29 8.37
N ASP A 101 0.76 -5.18 9.09
CA ASP A 101 1.67 -4.11 8.68
C ASP A 101 3.10 -4.61 8.64
N ASP A 102 3.51 -5.43 9.62
CA ASP A 102 4.83 -6.03 9.67
C ASP A 102 5.06 -6.98 8.49
N LEU A 103 4.07 -7.79 8.13
CA LEU A 103 4.15 -8.69 6.98
C LEU A 103 4.31 -7.93 5.66
N LYS A 104 3.58 -6.83 5.49
CA LYS A 104 3.71 -6.00 4.30
C LYS A 104 5.09 -5.35 4.21
N LEU A 105 5.59 -4.85 5.33
CA LEU A 105 6.93 -4.26 5.38
C LEU A 105 7.99 -5.29 5.02
N ASN A 106 7.91 -6.49 5.59
CA ASN A 106 8.87 -7.55 5.31
C ASN A 106 8.83 -7.99 3.84
N PHE A 107 7.64 -8.07 3.25
CA PHE A 107 7.50 -8.36 1.83
C PHE A 107 8.20 -7.29 0.98
N CYS A 108 7.99 -6.03 1.30
CA CYS A 108 8.63 -4.93 0.57
C CYS A 108 10.15 -4.96 0.72
N LEU A 109 10.65 -5.18 1.92
CA LEU A 109 12.09 -5.28 2.15
C LEU A 109 12.71 -6.45 1.38
N THR A 110 12.05 -7.59 1.36
CA THR A 110 12.52 -8.79 0.66
C THR A 110 12.60 -8.58 -0.85
N ASN A 111 11.72 -7.76 -1.40
CA ASN A 111 11.63 -7.51 -2.84
C ASN A 111 12.24 -6.16 -3.27
N ASP A 112 12.98 -5.51 -2.39
CA ASP A 112 13.61 -4.21 -2.66
C ASP A 112 12.59 -3.15 -3.08
N ILE A 113 11.42 -3.16 -2.44
CA ILE A 113 10.36 -2.20 -2.66
C ILE A 113 10.39 -1.17 -1.53
N GLU A 114 10.41 0.11 -1.88
CA GLU A 114 10.28 1.18 -0.91
C GLU A 114 8.82 1.30 -0.48
N LEU A 115 8.54 1.17 0.81
CA LEU A 115 7.20 1.29 1.36
C LEU A 115 7.00 2.70 1.92
N VAL A 116 6.01 3.40 1.39
CA VAL A 116 5.64 4.75 1.82
C VAL A 116 4.26 4.69 2.46
N GLU A 117 4.14 5.16 3.69
CA GLU A 117 2.86 5.24 4.38
C GLU A 117 2.34 6.68 4.36
N ILE A 118 1.09 6.84 3.92
CA ILE A 118 0.41 8.14 3.90
C ILE A 118 -0.76 8.07 4.87
N TYR A 119 -0.76 8.96 5.84
CA TYR A 119 -1.81 9.03 6.86
C TYR A 119 -2.86 10.06 6.49
N GLU A 120 -4.09 9.86 7.00
CA GLU A 120 -5.19 10.78 6.76
C GLU A 120 -4.85 12.21 7.21
N SER A 121 -4.04 12.34 8.25
CA SER A 121 -3.60 13.63 8.78
C SER A 121 -2.54 14.33 7.94
N ASP A 122 -1.94 13.63 6.96
CA ASP A 122 -0.92 14.22 6.12
C ASP A 122 -1.52 15.27 5.18
N ILE A 123 -0.76 16.34 4.96
CA ILE A 123 -1.16 17.38 4.01
C ILE A 123 -0.76 16.93 2.61
N LEU A 124 -1.75 16.66 1.77
CA LEU A 124 -1.52 16.24 0.40
C LEU A 124 -1.21 17.45 -0.47
N SER A 125 0.07 17.69 -0.72
CA SER A 125 0.56 18.80 -1.52
C SER A 125 1.59 18.30 -2.51
N LYS A 126 1.89 19.13 -3.51
CA LYS A 126 2.93 18.82 -4.50
C LYS A 126 4.27 18.57 -3.83
N GLU A 127 4.66 19.42 -2.88
CA GLU A 127 5.92 19.31 -2.17
C GLU A 127 6.01 18.01 -1.37
N PHE A 128 4.92 17.64 -0.72
CA PHE A 128 4.85 16.40 0.05
C PHE A 128 5.10 15.18 -0.86
N PHE A 129 4.39 15.12 -2.00
CA PHE A 129 4.54 14.00 -2.92
C PHE A 129 5.91 13.98 -3.59
N GLU A 130 6.45 15.11 -3.96
CA GLU A 130 7.79 15.18 -4.54
C GLU A 130 8.85 14.67 -3.57
N ARG A 131 8.66 14.89 -2.27
CA ARG A 131 9.61 14.46 -1.26
C ARG A 131 9.56 12.95 -1.00
N ILE A 132 8.38 12.33 -1.04
CA ILE A 132 8.22 10.94 -0.62
C ILE A 132 8.04 9.93 -1.75
N VAL A 133 7.57 10.32 -2.92
CA VAL A 133 7.27 9.36 -4.01
C VAL A 133 8.04 9.64 -5.31
N LEU A 134 8.82 10.67 -5.34
CA LEU A 134 9.73 10.97 -6.45
C LEU A 134 11.22 10.78 -6.02
#